data_ebdf6693ace6e251986755daecc193f7
#
_entry.id   ebdf6693ace6e251986755daecc193f7
#
_cell.length_a   1.000
_cell.length_b   1.000
_cell.length_c   1.000
_cell.angle_alpha   90.00
_cell.angle_beta   90.00
_cell.angle_gamma   90.00
#
_symmetry.space_group_name_H-M   'P 1'
#
loop_
_entity.id
_entity.type
_entity.pdbx_description
1 polymer ?
#
loop_
_entity_poly.entity_id
_entity_poly.type
_entity_poly.pdbx_seq_one_letter_code
_entity_poly.pdbx_strand_id
1 'polypeptide(L)'
;FRSTEGGRKLTELMKAKPKERISIIHNHRVLILDDIRSAFADIMKDLNACCSSLTMNDLLYCVLIILHCPKEIVMDVMNTTADAIKTRKNRIKNKMDKGLFEKVFMSDNV
;
A
#
# COMPACT_ATOMS: atom_id res chain seq x y z
N PHE A 1 -11.23 -5.83 -6.31
CA PHE A 1 -10.29 -6.15 -5.23
C PHE A 1 -11.00 -6.58 -3.95
N ARG A 2 -12.01 -5.79 -3.49
CA ARG A 2 -12.70 -6.09 -2.22
C ARG A 2 -13.43 -7.44 -2.21
N SER A 3 -13.79 -7.97 -3.36
CA SER A 3 -14.42 -9.27 -3.48
C SER A 3 -13.42 -10.43 -3.50
N THR A 4 -12.12 -10.16 -3.66
CA THR A 4 -11.09 -11.18 -3.59
C THR A 4 -10.83 -11.61 -2.14
N GLU A 5 -10.25 -12.79 -1.95
CA GLU A 5 -9.92 -13.27 -0.61
C GLU A 5 -8.91 -12.36 0.08
N GLY A 6 -7.87 -11.93 -0.65
CA GLY A 6 -6.89 -10.97 -0.10
C GLY A 6 -7.52 -9.64 0.25
N GLY A 7 -8.45 -9.14 -0.57
CA GLY A 7 -9.17 -7.90 -0.29
C GLY A 7 -10.03 -8.02 0.96
N ARG A 8 -10.72 -9.15 1.15
CA ARG A 8 -11.48 -9.41 2.37
C ARG A 8 -10.57 -9.49 3.60
N LYS A 9 -9.42 -10.12 3.48
CA LYS A 9 -8.44 -10.21 4.58
C LYS A 9 -7.86 -8.84 4.94
N LEU A 10 -7.61 -7.99 3.95
CA LEU A 10 -7.17 -6.62 4.21
C LEU A 10 -8.26 -5.83 4.95
N THR A 11 -9.52 -5.98 4.57
CA THR A 11 -10.64 -5.34 5.25
C THR A 11 -10.76 -5.82 6.71
N GLU A 12 -10.62 -7.13 6.94
CA GLU A 12 -10.59 -7.68 8.29
C GLU A 12 -9.44 -7.09 9.11
N LEU A 13 -8.26 -7.00 8.49
CA LEU A 13 -7.06 -6.46 9.12
C LEU A 13 -7.27 -5.01 9.58
N MET A 14 -7.91 -4.20 8.74
CA MET A 14 -8.18 -2.79 9.06
C MET A 14 -9.16 -2.62 10.22
N LYS A 15 -10.00 -3.60 10.48
CA LYS A 15 -10.98 -3.59 11.58
C LYS A 15 -10.51 -4.35 12.82
N ALA A 16 -9.43 -5.12 12.70
CA ALA A 16 -8.98 -6.02 13.77
C ALA A 16 -8.27 -5.27 14.90
N LYS A 17 -8.36 -5.84 16.09
CA LYS A 17 -7.56 -5.39 17.24
C LYS A 17 -6.10 -5.80 17.03
N PRO A 18 -5.13 -5.13 17.71
CA PRO A 18 -3.69 -5.42 17.51
C PRO A 18 -3.32 -6.90 17.63
N LYS A 19 -3.88 -7.63 18.57
CA LYS A 19 -3.59 -9.06 18.73
C LYS A 19 -4.11 -9.89 17.55
N GLU A 20 -5.27 -9.54 17.03
CA GLU A 20 -5.87 -10.24 15.89
C GLU A 20 -5.09 -9.95 14.60
N ARG A 21 -4.55 -8.72 14.46
CA ARG A 21 -3.75 -8.35 13.30
C ARG A 21 -2.54 -9.26 13.11
N ILE A 22 -1.86 -9.61 14.20
CA ILE A 22 -0.68 -10.49 14.14
C ILE A 22 -1.02 -11.81 13.46
N SER A 23 -2.14 -12.44 13.83
CA SER A 23 -2.58 -13.70 13.24
C SER A 23 -2.95 -13.55 11.75
N ILE A 24 -3.69 -12.49 11.41
CA ILE A 24 -4.10 -12.24 10.03
C ILE A 24 -2.88 -12.05 9.15
N ILE A 25 -1.92 -11.24 9.58
CA ILE A 25 -0.69 -10.98 8.84
C ILE A 25 0.14 -12.25 8.68
N HIS A 26 0.28 -13.04 9.76
CA HIS A 26 1.06 -14.26 9.68
C HIS A 26 0.50 -15.23 8.64
N ASN A 27 -0.83 -15.36 8.57
CA ASN A 27 -1.48 -16.35 7.71
C ASN A 27 -1.80 -15.85 6.31
N HIS A 28 -1.98 -14.53 6.12
CA HIS A 28 -2.59 -14.01 4.88
C HIS A 28 -1.82 -12.87 4.21
N ARG A 29 -0.65 -12.49 4.72
CA ARG A 29 0.12 -11.37 4.17
C ARG A 29 0.46 -11.54 2.68
N VAL A 30 0.94 -12.72 2.31
CA VAL A 30 1.29 -13.01 0.92
C VAL A 30 0.07 -12.94 0.02
N LEU A 31 -1.04 -13.50 0.47
CA LEU A 31 -2.31 -13.47 -0.27
C LEU A 31 -2.80 -12.03 -0.49
N ILE A 32 -2.73 -11.18 0.54
CA ILE A 32 -3.11 -9.77 0.43
C ILE A 32 -2.26 -9.07 -0.63
N LEU A 33 -0.94 -9.25 -0.58
CA LEU A 33 -0.03 -8.63 -1.54
C LEU A 33 -0.23 -9.15 -2.96
N ASP A 34 -0.45 -10.44 -3.14
CA ASP A 34 -0.68 -11.03 -4.46
C ASP A 34 -1.98 -10.52 -5.08
N ASP A 35 -3.04 -10.41 -4.28
CA ASP A 35 -4.32 -9.89 -4.76
C ASP A 35 -4.26 -8.41 -5.08
N ILE A 36 -3.45 -7.63 -4.34
CA ILE A 36 -3.18 -6.23 -4.67
C ILE A 36 -2.48 -6.14 -6.03
N ARG A 37 -1.44 -6.93 -6.27
CA ARG A 37 -0.72 -6.93 -7.55
C ARG A 37 -1.66 -7.25 -8.71
N SER A 38 -2.53 -8.22 -8.54
CA SER A 38 -3.48 -8.62 -9.59
C SER A 38 -4.54 -7.55 -9.85
N ALA A 39 -5.16 -7.05 -8.79
CA ALA A 39 -6.28 -6.12 -8.91
C ALA A 39 -5.86 -4.72 -9.36
N PHE A 40 -4.66 -4.29 -9.00
CA PHE A 40 -4.16 -2.94 -9.28
C PHE A 40 -3.00 -2.93 -10.26
N ALA A 41 -2.86 -3.97 -11.08
CA ALA A 41 -1.78 -4.07 -12.07
C ALA A 41 -1.74 -2.88 -13.01
N ASP A 42 -2.90 -2.41 -13.49
CA ASP A 42 -2.99 -1.28 -14.40
C ASP A 42 -2.54 0.03 -13.74
N ILE A 43 -2.98 0.28 -12.51
CA ILE A 43 -2.57 1.47 -11.75
C ILE A 43 -1.08 1.44 -11.49
N MET A 44 -0.53 0.28 -11.11
CA MET A 44 0.90 0.12 -10.87
C MET A 44 1.71 0.35 -12.15
N LYS A 45 1.21 -0.13 -13.28
CA LYS A 45 1.83 0.09 -14.59
C LYS A 45 1.83 1.57 -14.96
N ASP A 46 0.71 2.26 -14.73
CA ASP A 46 0.59 3.69 -15.02
C ASP A 46 1.54 4.51 -14.15
N LEU A 47 1.62 4.21 -12.85
CA LEU A 47 2.56 4.87 -11.94
C LEU A 47 4.01 4.64 -12.37
N ASN A 48 4.34 3.42 -12.78
CA ASN A 48 5.68 3.08 -13.24
C ASN A 48 6.02 3.79 -14.57
N ALA A 49 5.04 3.98 -15.43
CA ALA A 49 5.23 4.73 -16.68
C ALA A 49 5.52 6.22 -16.41
N CYS A 50 4.86 6.78 -15.39
CA CYS A 50 5.08 8.18 -14.99
C CYS A 50 6.38 8.36 -14.21
N CYS A 51 6.83 7.32 -13.50
CA CYS A 51 8.03 7.37 -12.68
C CYS A 51 8.73 6.00 -12.71
N SER A 52 9.58 5.78 -13.71
CA SER A 52 10.22 4.49 -13.97
C SER A 52 11.21 4.06 -12.88
N SER A 53 11.62 4.97 -12.00
CA SER A 53 12.55 4.66 -10.91
C SER A 53 11.88 4.09 -9.66
N LEU A 54 10.56 3.95 -9.65
CA LEU A 54 9.84 3.32 -8.54
C LEU A 54 10.06 1.81 -8.53
N THR A 55 10.36 1.27 -7.35
CA THR A 55 10.47 -0.18 -7.17
C THR A 55 9.09 -0.82 -7.02
N MET A 56 9.02 -2.15 -7.10
CA MET A 56 7.77 -2.87 -6.86
C MET A 56 7.19 -2.54 -5.46
N ASN A 57 8.05 -2.46 -4.45
CA ASN A 57 7.61 -2.11 -3.10
C ASN A 57 7.11 -0.67 -3.01
N ASP A 58 7.71 0.25 -3.77
CA ASP A 58 7.21 1.63 -3.85
C ASP A 58 5.80 1.65 -4.45
N LEU A 59 5.58 0.87 -5.50
CA LEU A 59 4.27 0.78 -6.15
C LEU A 59 3.22 0.17 -5.22
N LEU A 60 3.56 -0.89 -4.50
CA LEU A 60 2.67 -1.50 -3.50
C LEU A 60 2.31 -0.50 -2.40
N TYR A 61 3.29 0.25 -1.92
CA TYR A 61 3.05 1.30 -0.93
C TYR A 61 2.06 2.34 -1.45
N CYS A 62 2.24 2.81 -2.69
CA CYS A 62 1.32 3.77 -3.30
C CYS A 62 -0.11 3.23 -3.36
N VAL A 63 -0.28 1.96 -3.73
CA VAL A 63 -1.61 1.34 -3.78
C VAL A 63 -2.24 1.28 -2.39
N LEU A 64 -1.48 0.92 -1.36
CA LEU A 64 -1.99 0.90 0.02
C LEU A 64 -2.44 2.29 0.47
N ILE A 65 -1.72 3.34 0.08
CA ILE A 65 -2.12 4.72 0.36
C ILE A 65 -3.41 5.09 -0.39
N ILE A 66 -3.51 4.72 -1.66
CA ILE A 66 -4.73 4.94 -2.46
C ILE A 66 -5.93 4.24 -1.84
N LEU A 67 -5.72 3.08 -1.23
CA LEU A 67 -6.76 2.32 -0.52
C LEU A 67 -7.08 2.91 0.87
N HIS A 68 -6.42 4.00 1.26
CA HIS A 68 -6.61 4.67 2.56
C HIS A 68 -6.25 3.78 3.75
N CYS A 69 -5.26 2.91 3.60
CA CYS A 69 -4.80 2.08 4.71
C CYS A 69 -4.10 2.92 5.78
N PRO A 70 -4.47 2.77 7.06
CA PRO A 70 -3.75 3.42 8.14
C PRO A 70 -2.28 3.00 8.19
N LYS A 71 -1.44 3.86 8.76
CA LYS A 71 0.01 3.62 8.85
C LYS A 71 0.35 2.27 9.49
N GLU A 72 -0.34 1.89 10.55
CA GLU A 72 -0.11 0.63 11.25
C GLU A 72 -0.35 -0.57 10.34
N ILE A 73 -1.39 -0.49 9.51
CA ILE A 73 -1.72 -1.56 8.57
C ILE A 73 -0.67 -1.63 7.45
N VAL A 74 -0.22 -0.48 6.95
CA VAL A 74 0.85 -0.44 5.94
C VAL A 74 2.12 -1.10 6.50
N MET A 75 2.48 -0.78 7.74
CA MET A 75 3.64 -1.38 8.41
C MET A 75 3.51 -2.90 8.50
N ASP A 76 2.35 -3.39 8.87
CA ASP A 76 2.09 -4.82 9.00
C ASP A 76 2.13 -5.53 7.63
N VAL A 77 1.41 -4.99 6.64
CA VAL A 77 1.32 -5.60 5.31
C VAL A 77 2.67 -5.62 4.61
N MET A 78 3.43 -4.54 4.71
CA MET A 78 4.75 -4.44 4.08
C MET A 78 5.88 -4.97 4.95
N ASN A 79 5.59 -5.40 6.16
CA ASN A 79 6.57 -5.89 7.12
C ASN A 79 7.73 -4.89 7.30
N THR A 80 7.39 -3.68 7.69
CA THR A 80 8.36 -2.57 7.77
C THR A 80 8.11 -1.73 9.02
N THR A 81 8.93 -0.71 9.21
CA THR A 81 8.86 0.20 10.36
C THR A 81 8.32 1.57 9.95
N ALA A 82 7.93 2.37 10.94
CA ALA A 82 7.47 3.73 10.71
C ALA A 82 8.55 4.60 10.06
N ASP A 83 9.82 4.47 10.49
CA ASP A 83 10.93 5.23 9.92
C ASP A 83 11.19 4.82 8.47
N ALA A 84 11.12 3.54 8.16
CA ALA A 84 11.28 3.05 6.80
C ALA A 84 10.18 3.56 5.87
N ILE A 85 8.94 3.65 6.36
CA ILE A 85 7.81 4.22 5.61
C ILE A 85 8.05 5.70 5.33
N LYS A 86 8.48 6.46 6.33
CA LYS A 86 8.79 7.88 6.17
C LYS A 86 9.88 8.10 5.12
N THR A 87 10.94 7.31 5.18
CA THR A 87 12.03 7.37 4.21
C THR A 87 11.55 7.03 2.81
N ARG A 88 10.71 5.99 2.67
CA ARG A 88 10.12 5.59 1.39
C ARG A 88 9.25 6.71 0.81
N LYS A 89 8.39 7.31 1.62
CA LYS A 89 7.53 8.41 1.19
C LYS A 89 8.35 9.60 0.69
N ASN A 90 9.40 9.98 1.42
CA ASN A 90 10.27 11.08 1.01
C ASN A 90 11.01 10.78 -0.29
N ARG A 91 11.48 9.54 -0.46
CA ARG A 91 12.14 9.12 -1.71
C ARG A 91 11.19 9.18 -2.89
N ILE A 92 9.96 8.70 -2.71
CA ILE A 92 8.92 8.75 -3.76
C ILE A 92 8.59 10.19 -4.10
N LYS A 93 8.45 11.06 -3.10
CA LYS A 93 8.18 12.48 -3.28
C LYS A 93 9.25 13.14 -4.16
N ASN A 94 10.52 12.78 -3.98
CA ASN A 94 11.62 13.33 -4.75
C ASN A 94 11.69 12.81 -6.19
N LYS A 95 11.14 11.62 -6.44
CA LYS A 95 11.14 10.99 -7.77
C LYS A 95 9.90 11.31 -8.59
N MET A 96 8.78 11.54 -7.92
CA MET A 96 7.47 11.65 -8.55
C MET A 96 7.14 13.09 -8.85
N ASP A 97 6.42 13.33 -9.96
CA ASP A 97 5.85 14.64 -10.26
C ASP A 97 4.99 15.14 -9.09
N LYS A 98 5.11 16.42 -8.76
CA LYS A 98 4.41 17.03 -7.63
C LYS A 98 2.89 16.83 -7.70
N GLY A 99 2.30 17.06 -8.87
CA GLY A 99 0.86 16.89 -9.06
C GLY A 99 0.41 15.46 -8.85
N LEU A 100 1.18 14.49 -9.35
CA LEU A 100 0.90 13.07 -9.16
C LEU A 100 1.06 12.67 -7.70
N PHE A 101 2.12 13.14 -7.04
CA PHE A 101 2.33 12.88 -5.61
C PHE A 101 1.15 13.38 -4.78
N GLU A 102 0.68 14.59 -5.05
CA GLU A 102 -0.48 15.14 -4.34
C GLU A 102 -1.73 14.30 -4.56
N LYS A 103 -1.97 13.81 -5.78
CA LYS A 103 -3.11 12.93 -6.06
C LYS A 103 -3.06 11.64 -5.27
N VAL A 104 -1.89 11.03 -5.15
CA VAL A 104 -1.72 9.75 -4.45
C VAL A 104 -1.78 9.91 -2.94
N PHE A 105 -1.07 10.90 -2.39
CA PHE A 105 -0.84 11.01 -0.96
C PHE A 105 -1.72 12.02 -0.22
N MET A 106 -2.34 12.95 -0.94
CA MET A 106 -3.09 14.05 -0.32
C MET A 106 -4.55 14.12 -0.74
N SER A 107 -5.01 13.19 -1.58
CA SER A 107 -6.39 13.20 -2.09
C SER A 107 -7.45 12.98 -1.01
N ASP A 108 -7.08 12.33 0.08
CA ASP A 108 -7.96 12.02 1.20
C ASP A 108 -8.06 13.16 2.22
N ASN A 109 -7.35 14.26 2.01
CA ASN A 109 -7.41 15.45 2.87
C ASN A 109 -8.50 16.43 2.45
N VAL A 110 -9.35 15.99 1.57
CA VAL A 110 -10.46 16.83 1.08
C VAL A 110 -11.60 16.85 2.07
#